data_67177310dda238ef4171b7c680051467
#
_entry.id   67177310dda238ef4171b7c680051467
#
_cell.length_a   1.000
_cell.length_b   1.000
_cell.length_c   1.000
_cell.angle_alpha   90.00
_cell.angle_beta   90.00
_cell.angle_gamma   90.00
#
_symmetry.space_group_name_H-M   'P 1'
#
loop_
_entity.id
_entity.type
_entity.pdbx_description
1 polymer ?
#
loop_
_entity_poly.entity_id
_entity_poly.type
_entity_poly.pdbx_seq_one_letter_code
_entity_poly.pdbx_strand_id
1 'polypeptide(L)'
;MTDSIHTKPESRRRTRWRWLLALCWSAFIPIANAQRAPRGSVHTDTLWSQSLGTTKALTVYLPPSYGASTAKRYPVLVYLHGLTGNERNWVDAGHLDRTLDSLFASGQPEAIVIMPDGDDGWYTTWNGLADLPACRADAARTERAETYCVPWQHYDDYIARDIVVHVDQRYRTYADGRHRGIAGLSMGGYGAIALALAYPTVFAAAASHSGVLSPRYVGPSPFATPPRYASTMTELERSYRGLWRYLSAAFGRDTIAWVARDPAELARRMIAARSTTAMGAATVPRLLIDCGADDTYINQNRDFHHTLLQLGVSHQYAEWPGAHTWGYWTEHAAQSVVFLLAAVGKP
;
A
#
# COMPACT_ATOMS: atom_id res chain seq x y z
N MET A 1 38.09 60.72 67.54
CA MET A 1 39.01 61.81 67.15
C MET A 1 38.52 62.24 65.79
N THR A 2 37.68 63.23 65.80
CA THR A 2 37.89 64.62 65.37
C THR A 2 38.01 64.75 63.87
N ASP A 3 37.02 65.30 63.34
CA ASP A 3 36.64 66.65 62.90
C ASP A 3 37.07 66.88 61.44
N SER A 4 36.38 67.59 60.61
CA SER A 4 35.47 68.71 60.59
C SER A 4 35.10 69.00 59.15
N ILE A 5 33.81 69.15 58.84
CA ILE A 5 33.14 70.32 58.26
C ILE A 5 33.95 71.17 57.24
N HIS A 6 33.37 71.30 56.01
CA HIS A 6 33.03 72.62 55.51
C HIS A 6 32.07 72.61 54.32
N THR A 7 31.23 73.60 54.33
CA THR A 7 30.02 73.89 53.57
C THR A 7 30.23 74.72 52.32
N LYS A 8 29.35 74.48 51.31
CA LYS A 8 28.60 75.43 50.43
C LYS A 8 29.33 76.12 49.26
N PRO A 9 28.58 76.65 48.26
CA PRO A 9 27.16 76.59 47.87
C PRO A 9 26.88 76.36 46.38
N GLU A 10 25.59 76.24 46.13
CA GLU A 10 24.78 76.24 44.92
C GLU A 10 25.19 76.99 43.67
N SER A 11 24.91 76.36 42.48
CA SER A 11 24.52 77.14 41.31
C SER A 11 23.45 76.34 40.52
N ARG A 12 22.26 76.88 40.54
CA ARG A 12 21.09 76.40 39.71
C ARG A 12 21.40 76.56 38.25
N ARG A 13 21.42 75.47 37.47
CA ARG A 13 21.18 75.54 36.02
C ARG A 13 19.88 74.83 35.63
N ARG A 14 18.95 75.64 35.08
CA ARG A 14 17.68 75.22 34.51
C ARG A 14 17.97 74.39 33.25
N THR A 15 17.70 73.10 33.23
CA THR A 15 17.72 72.29 32.04
C THR A 15 16.32 72.14 31.47
N ARG A 16 16.14 72.65 30.28
CA ARG A 16 14.90 72.56 29.49
C ARG A 16 14.62 71.11 29.09
N TRP A 17 13.51 70.56 29.46
CA TRP A 17 13.00 69.28 28.99
C TRP A 17 12.54 69.45 27.54
N ARG A 18 13.25 68.81 26.60
CA ARG A 18 12.80 68.62 25.22
C ARG A 18 12.07 67.27 25.21
N TRP A 19 10.74 67.30 25.00
CA TRP A 19 9.93 66.15 24.76
C TRP A 19 10.24 65.60 23.35
N LEU A 20 10.91 64.43 23.24
CA LEU A 20 11.07 63.65 22.06
C LEU A 20 9.83 62.73 21.99
N LEU A 21 8.88 63.09 21.08
CA LEU A 21 7.79 62.22 20.66
C LEU A 21 8.43 61.07 19.83
N ALA A 22 8.58 59.88 20.43
CA ALA A 22 8.91 58.67 19.72
C ALA A 22 7.61 58.20 19.00
N LEU A 23 7.57 58.37 17.68
CA LEU A 23 6.56 57.75 16.81
C LEU A 23 6.86 56.27 16.78
N CYS A 24 6.10 55.48 17.55
CA CYS A 24 6.01 54.04 17.36
C CYS A 24 5.32 53.72 16.03
N TRP A 25 6.11 53.48 15.01
CA TRP A 25 5.64 52.79 13.81
C TRP A 25 5.35 51.31 14.21
N SER A 26 4.09 51.01 14.48
CA SER A 26 3.59 49.61 14.53
C SER A 26 3.70 49.04 13.11
N ALA A 27 4.77 48.29 12.87
CA ALA A 27 4.87 47.45 11.70
C ALA A 27 3.75 46.41 11.79
N PHE A 28 2.66 46.62 11.04
CA PHE A 28 1.70 45.56 10.74
C PHE A 28 2.46 44.48 9.94
N ILE A 29 2.91 43.43 10.61
CA ILE A 29 3.32 42.20 9.95
C ILE A 29 2.01 41.57 9.47
N PRO A 30 1.75 41.46 8.17
CA PRO A 30 0.58 40.73 7.72
C PRO A 30 0.78 39.28 8.21
N ILE A 31 -0.13 38.80 9.05
CA ILE A 31 -0.26 37.37 9.34
C ILE A 31 -0.61 36.74 7.99
N ALA A 32 0.40 36.18 7.33
CA ALA A 32 0.17 35.36 6.16
C ALA A 32 -0.81 34.27 6.62
N ASN A 33 -2.06 34.34 6.16
CA ASN A 33 -2.99 33.24 6.28
C ASN A 33 -2.28 32.05 5.65
N ALA A 34 -1.79 31.13 6.47
CA ALA A 34 -1.23 29.87 6.00
C ALA A 34 -2.38 29.13 5.30
N GLN A 35 -2.45 29.33 4.00
CA GLN A 35 -3.47 28.70 3.16
C GLN A 35 -3.26 27.21 3.30
N ARG A 36 -4.22 26.52 3.90
CA ARG A 36 -4.14 25.07 4.13
C ARG A 36 -3.86 24.41 2.78
N ALA A 37 -2.83 23.57 2.72
CA ALA A 37 -2.46 22.87 1.49
C ALA A 37 -3.70 22.16 0.90
N PRO A 38 -3.89 22.22 -0.43
CA PRO A 38 -5.00 21.54 -1.09
C PRO A 38 -4.97 20.04 -0.72
N ARG A 39 -6.14 19.48 -0.44
CA ARG A 39 -6.29 18.06 -0.13
C ARG A 39 -6.96 17.33 -1.27
N GLY A 40 -6.65 16.04 -1.40
CA GLY A 40 -7.38 15.13 -2.25
C GLY A 40 -8.79 14.87 -1.74
N SER A 41 -9.56 14.15 -2.53
CA SER A 41 -10.91 13.72 -2.16
C SER A 41 -11.00 12.19 -2.15
N VAL A 42 -11.72 11.66 -1.16
CA VAL A 42 -12.00 10.22 -1.03
C VAL A 42 -13.50 10.00 -1.26
N HIS A 43 -13.84 9.04 -2.08
CA HIS A 43 -15.23 8.61 -2.29
C HIS A 43 -15.30 7.11 -2.58
N THR A 44 -16.48 6.53 -2.42
CA THR A 44 -16.75 5.15 -2.81
C THR A 44 -17.33 5.14 -4.22
N ASP A 45 -16.81 4.24 -5.06
CA ASP A 45 -17.35 3.91 -6.38
C ASP A 45 -17.73 2.44 -6.41
N THR A 46 -18.45 2.00 -7.44
CA THR A 46 -18.86 0.62 -7.61
C THR A 46 -18.71 0.18 -9.05
N LEU A 47 -18.38 -1.08 -9.27
CA LEU A 47 -18.35 -1.68 -10.59
C LEU A 47 -19.01 -3.05 -10.60
N TRP A 48 -19.59 -3.42 -11.74
CA TRP A 48 -19.92 -4.81 -12.02
C TRP A 48 -18.68 -5.57 -12.43
N SER A 49 -18.28 -6.57 -11.65
CA SER A 49 -17.17 -7.45 -12.01
C SER A 49 -17.67 -8.65 -12.80
N GLN A 50 -17.18 -8.78 -14.02
CA GLN A 50 -17.40 -9.96 -14.85
C GLN A 50 -16.73 -11.19 -14.26
N SER A 51 -15.53 -10.98 -13.71
CA SER A 51 -14.69 -12.05 -13.14
C SER A 51 -15.28 -12.65 -11.87
N LEU A 52 -16.04 -11.85 -11.10
CA LEU A 52 -16.68 -12.29 -9.86
C LEU A 52 -18.19 -12.54 -10.01
N GLY A 53 -18.84 -12.04 -11.07
CA GLY A 53 -20.28 -12.15 -11.31
C GLY A 53 -21.12 -11.36 -10.30
N THR A 54 -20.60 -10.26 -9.77
CA THR A 54 -21.28 -9.41 -8.78
C THR A 54 -20.80 -7.96 -8.86
N THR A 55 -21.53 -7.05 -8.21
CA THR A 55 -21.09 -5.66 -8.03
C THR A 55 -20.17 -5.56 -6.82
N LYS A 56 -19.01 -4.95 -7.02
CA LYS A 56 -18.02 -4.72 -5.96
C LYS A 56 -17.83 -3.22 -5.72
N ALA A 57 -17.55 -2.88 -4.46
CA ALA A 57 -17.18 -1.55 -4.04
C ALA A 57 -15.67 -1.31 -4.18
N LEU A 58 -15.29 -0.06 -4.39
CA LEU A 58 -13.90 0.41 -4.31
C LEU A 58 -13.86 1.81 -3.71
N THR A 59 -12.88 2.08 -2.90
CA THR A 59 -12.58 3.43 -2.43
C THR A 59 -11.58 4.07 -3.38
N VAL A 60 -11.88 5.31 -3.79
CA VAL A 60 -11.07 6.08 -4.73
C VAL A 60 -10.58 7.34 -4.04
N TYR A 61 -9.26 7.54 -4.06
CA TYR A 61 -8.64 8.82 -3.72
C TYR A 61 -8.27 9.56 -5.01
N LEU A 62 -8.77 10.77 -5.17
CA LEU A 62 -8.40 11.70 -6.25
C LEU A 62 -7.48 12.79 -5.71
N PRO A 63 -6.34 13.06 -6.38
CA PRO A 63 -5.34 13.99 -5.89
C PRO A 63 -5.83 15.45 -5.92
N PRO A 64 -5.19 16.38 -5.18
CA PRO A 64 -5.63 17.75 -5.04
C PRO A 64 -5.86 18.49 -6.36
N SER A 65 -5.01 18.26 -7.37
CA SER A 65 -5.16 18.91 -8.68
C SER A 65 -6.24 18.30 -9.58
N TYR A 66 -6.87 17.18 -9.18
CA TYR A 66 -7.83 16.49 -10.05
C TYR A 66 -9.04 17.36 -10.43
N GLY A 67 -9.60 18.12 -9.48
CA GLY A 67 -10.71 19.03 -9.76
C GLY A 67 -10.31 20.31 -10.53
N ALA A 68 -9.07 20.74 -10.35
CA ALA A 68 -8.59 22.01 -10.92
C ALA A 68 -8.12 21.89 -12.39
N SER A 69 -7.75 20.69 -12.86
CA SER A 69 -7.23 20.49 -14.21
C SER A 69 -7.97 19.35 -14.91
N THR A 70 -8.79 19.68 -15.90
CA THR A 70 -9.55 18.68 -16.69
C THR A 70 -8.72 17.95 -17.73
N ALA A 71 -7.55 18.48 -18.10
CA ALA A 71 -6.65 17.89 -19.12
C ALA A 71 -5.59 16.96 -18.52
N LYS A 72 -5.26 17.12 -17.23
CA LYS A 72 -4.20 16.33 -16.57
C LYS A 72 -4.64 14.90 -16.41
N ARG A 73 -3.73 13.97 -16.77
CA ARG A 73 -3.85 12.52 -16.50
C ARG A 73 -2.90 12.13 -15.39
N TYR A 74 -3.18 11.00 -14.76
CA TYR A 74 -2.48 10.56 -13.55
C TYR A 74 -2.09 9.09 -13.66
N PRO A 75 -0.95 8.69 -13.07
CA PRO A 75 -0.67 7.30 -12.80
C PRO A 75 -1.68 6.74 -11.79
N VAL A 76 -1.81 5.43 -11.74
CA VAL A 76 -2.74 4.72 -10.84
C VAL A 76 -1.96 3.85 -9.88
N LEU A 77 -2.27 3.95 -8.59
CA LEU A 77 -1.79 3.05 -7.55
C LEU A 77 -2.98 2.26 -7.01
N VAL A 78 -2.86 0.93 -7.00
CA VAL A 78 -3.86 0.02 -6.43
C VAL A 78 -3.36 -0.45 -5.06
N TYR A 79 -4.18 -0.28 -4.00
CA TYR A 79 -3.84 -0.67 -2.63
C TYR A 79 -4.78 -1.76 -2.13
N LEU A 80 -4.24 -2.95 -1.91
CA LEU A 80 -4.98 -4.15 -1.52
C LEU A 80 -5.03 -4.29 0.01
N HIS A 81 -6.21 -4.55 0.56
CA HIS A 81 -6.41 -4.79 1.99
C HIS A 81 -5.98 -6.21 2.43
N GLY A 82 -5.88 -6.44 3.72
CA GLY A 82 -5.60 -7.73 4.32
C GLY A 82 -6.85 -8.60 4.51
N LEU A 83 -6.64 -9.83 5.00
CA LEU A 83 -7.73 -10.77 5.32
C LEU A 83 -8.74 -10.13 6.28
N THR A 84 -10.02 -10.40 6.10
CA THR A 84 -11.16 -9.83 6.82
C THR A 84 -11.33 -8.31 6.68
N GLY A 85 -10.64 -7.73 5.71
CA GLY A 85 -10.72 -6.30 5.41
C GLY A 85 -11.71 -5.99 4.28
N ASN A 86 -11.75 -4.71 3.91
CA ASN A 86 -12.56 -4.21 2.80
C ASN A 86 -11.87 -2.98 2.15
N GLU A 87 -12.53 -2.36 1.19
CA GLU A 87 -12.04 -1.20 0.44
C GLU A 87 -11.75 0.03 1.28
N ARG A 88 -12.31 0.11 2.51
CA ARG A 88 -12.14 1.27 3.40
C ARG A 88 -10.90 1.21 4.27
N ASN A 89 -10.32 0.04 4.45
CA ASN A 89 -9.30 -0.20 5.48
C ASN A 89 -8.07 0.71 5.36
N TRP A 90 -7.58 0.96 4.14
CA TRP A 90 -6.42 1.83 3.94
C TRP A 90 -6.70 3.30 4.31
N VAL A 91 -7.95 3.75 4.23
CA VAL A 91 -8.35 5.09 4.66
C VAL A 91 -8.67 5.11 6.16
N ASP A 92 -9.53 4.20 6.63
CA ASP A 92 -10.08 4.28 7.97
C ASP A 92 -9.08 3.86 9.06
N ALA A 93 -8.27 2.82 8.80
CA ALA A 93 -7.24 2.34 9.72
C ALA A 93 -5.81 2.79 9.29
N GLY A 94 -5.52 2.80 7.99
CA GLY A 94 -4.21 3.12 7.44
C GLY A 94 -3.95 4.62 7.24
N HIS A 95 -4.98 5.46 7.27
CA HIS A 95 -4.90 6.91 7.03
C HIS A 95 -4.12 7.28 5.76
N LEU A 96 -4.22 6.42 4.73
CA LEU A 96 -3.47 6.56 3.48
C LEU A 96 -3.80 7.89 2.77
N ASP A 97 -5.04 8.36 2.86
CA ASP A 97 -5.48 9.66 2.33
C ASP A 97 -4.64 10.83 2.88
N ARG A 98 -4.35 10.82 4.19
CA ARG A 98 -3.53 11.84 4.84
C ARG A 98 -2.06 11.73 4.45
N THR A 99 -1.56 10.50 4.31
CA THR A 99 -0.20 10.22 3.83
C THR A 99 -0.03 10.74 2.40
N LEU A 100 -1.00 10.50 1.51
CA LEU A 100 -1.00 11.00 0.14
C LEU A 100 -1.05 12.54 0.09
N ASP A 101 -1.94 13.17 0.85
CA ASP A 101 -2.02 14.63 0.96
C ASP A 101 -0.68 15.24 1.38
N SER A 102 -0.01 14.65 2.38
CA SER A 102 1.29 15.10 2.87
C SER A 102 2.39 14.95 1.81
N LEU A 103 2.45 13.81 1.14
CA LEU A 103 3.45 13.54 0.10
C LEU A 103 3.25 14.46 -1.11
N PHE A 104 2.02 14.68 -1.56
CA PHE A 104 1.76 15.58 -2.69
C PHE A 104 2.01 17.04 -2.33
N ALA A 105 1.69 17.47 -1.13
CA ALA A 105 2.06 18.78 -0.62
C ALA A 105 3.59 18.99 -0.51
N SER A 106 4.35 17.92 -0.29
CA SER A 106 5.83 17.95 -0.28
C SER A 106 6.46 17.88 -1.69
N GLY A 107 5.66 17.83 -2.75
CA GLY A 107 6.13 17.85 -4.14
C GLY A 107 6.29 16.47 -4.79
N GLN A 108 5.82 15.39 -4.17
CA GLN A 108 5.74 14.11 -4.87
C GLN A 108 4.74 14.17 -6.03
N PRO A 109 4.97 13.41 -7.12
CA PRO A 109 4.01 13.30 -8.22
C PRO A 109 2.64 12.83 -7.75
N GLU A 110 1.57 13.47 -8.20
CA GLU A 110 0.21 13.08 -7.86
C GLU A 110 -0.23 11.82 -8.61
N ALA A 111 -1.03 10.99 -7.95
CA ALA A 111 -1.62 9.77 -8.48
C ALA A 111 -3.09 9.64 -8.07
N ILE A 112 -3.86 8.90 -8.86
CA ILE A 112 -5.15 8.34 -8.43
C ILE A 112 -4.84 7.07 -7.64
N VAL A 113 -5.48 6.89 -6.47
CA VAL A 113 -5.28 5.67 -5.67
C VAL A 113 -6.62 4.94 -5.55
N ILE A 114 -6.59 3.65 -5.87
CA ILE A 114 -7.73 2.75 -5.90
C ILE A 114 -7.56 1.68 -4.83
N MET A 115 -8.54 1.51 -4.00
CA MET A 115 -8.58 0.52 -2.94
C MET A 115 -9.82 -0.35 -3.16
N PRO A 116 -9.68 -1.50 -3.88
CA PRO A 116 -10.80 -2.38 -4.18
C PRO A 116 -11.13 -3.28 -2.99
N ASP A 117 -12.41 -3.65 -2.86
CA ASP A 117 -12.84 -4.74 -2.00
C ASP A 117 -12.54 -6.09 -2.67
N GLY A 118 -11.58 -6.81 -2.12
CA GLY A 118 -11.13 -8.13 -2.60
C GLY A 118 -11.62 -9.30 -1.74
N ASP A 119 -12.57 -9.08 -0.85
CA ASP A 119 -13.05 -10.08 0.11
C ASP A 119 -11.89 -10.79 0.83
N ASP A 120 -12.08 -12.05 1.20
CA ASP A 120 -11.03 -12.95 1.63
C ASP A 120 -10.48 -13.80 0.45
N GLY A 121 -10.51 -13.23 -0.77
CA GLY A 121 -10.26 -13.94 -2.02
C GLY A 121 -8.80 -14.21 -2.36
N TRP A 122 -7.86 -13.73 -1.54
CA TRP A 122 -6.42 -13.90 -1.75
C TRP A 122 -5.92 -13.38 -3.11
N TYR A 123 -6.69 -12.55 -3.80
CA TYR A 123 -6.32 -11.94 -5.09
C TYR A 123 -5.81 -12.96 -6.11
N THR A 124 -6.39 -14.17 -6.09
CA THR A 124 -6.06 -15.28 -6.98
C THR A 124 -7.33 -15.99 -7.44
N THR A 125 -7.29 -16.64 -8.59
CA THR A 125 -8.37 -17.56 -8.99
C THR A 125 -8.35 -18.78 -8.07
N TRP A 126 -9.48 -19.09 -7.44
CA TRP A 126 -9.58 -20.22 -6.54
C TRP A 126 -9.49 -21.54 -7.29
N ASN A 127 -8.90 -22.54 -6.66
CA ASN A 127 -8.77 -23.89 -7.21
C ASN A 127 -10.00 -24.77 -6.98
N GLY A 128 -11.11 -24.20 -6.60
CA GLY A 128 -12.36 -24.93 -6.33
C GLY A 128 -13.57 -24.03 -6.46
N LEU A 129 -14.72 -24.64 -6.65
CA LEU A 129 -15.98 -23.91 -6.64
C LEU A 129 -16.32 -23.49 -5.20
N ALA A 130 -16.80 -22.25 -5.05
CA ALA A 130 -17.33 -21.80 -3.77
C ALA A 130 -18.63 -22.54 -3.45
N ASP A 131 -18.78 -22.91 -2.19
CA ASP A 131 -20.07 -23.34 -1.64
C ASP A 131 -20.91 -22.08 -1.34
N LEU A 132 -21.63 -21.59 -2.34
CA LEU A 132 -22.44 -20.38 -2.20
C LEU A 132 -23.56 -20.51 -1.14
N PRO A 133 -24.26 -21.63 -1.02
CA PRO A 133 -25.20 -21.84 0.10
C PRO A 133 -24.53 -21.71 1.47
N ALA A 134 -23.40 -22.37 1.68
CA ALA A 134 -22.66 -22.28 2.95
C ALA A 134 -22.12 -20.86 3.19
N CYS A 135 -21.61 -20.20 2.16
CA CYS A 135 -21.15 -18.82 2.24
C CYS A 135 -22.27 -17.87 2.69
N ARG A 136 -23.46 -17.99 2.07
CA ARG A 136 -24.63 -17.16 2.38
C ARG A 136 -25.22 -17.43 3.77
N ALA A 137 -24.96 -18.61 4.30
CA ALA A 137 -25.39 -19.00 5.64
C ALA A 137 -24.40 -18.61 6.75
N ASP A 138 -23.24 -18.05 6.42
CA ASP A 138 -22.21 -17.66 7.40
C ASP A 138 -22.66 -16.41 8.18
N ALA A 139 -23.21 -16.66 9.38
CA ALA A 139 -23.65 -15.60 10.30
C ALA A 139 -22.48 -14.81 10.96
N ALA A 140 -21.22 -15.18 10.74
CA ALA A 140 -20.08 -14.50 11.29
C ALA A 140 -19.74 -13.19 10.52
N ARG A 141 -20.29 -13.00 9.32
CA ARG A 141 -20.13 -11.80 8.51
C ARG A 141 -21.29 -10.84 8.70
N THR A 142 -20.96 -9.56 8.80
CA THR A 142 -21.94 -8.46 8.92
C THR A 142 -22.29 -7.81 7.58
N GLU A 143 -21.51 -8.11 6.53
CA GLU A 143 -21.71 -7.61 5.18
C GLU A 143 -22.85 -8.35 4.48
N ARG A 144 -23.41 -7.74 3.43
CA ARG A 144 -24.44 -8.37 2.63
C ARG A 144 -23.84 -9.54 1.84
N ALA A 145 -24.45 -10.71 1.95
CA ALA A 145 -23.94 -11.94 1.32
C ALA A 145 -23.68 -11.80 -0.19
N GLU A 146 -24.48 -10.99 -0.89
CA GLU A 146 -24.33 -10.75 -2.33
C GLU A 146 -23.03 -10.04 -2.70
N THR A 147 -22.39 -9.35 -1.75
CA THR A 147 -21.14 -8.60 -2.01
C THR A 147 -19.89 -9.45 -1.83
N TYR A 148 -19.93 -10.53 -1.04
CA TYR A 148 -18.78 -11.38 -0.77
C TYR A 148 -18.96 -12.87 -1.13
N CYS A 149 -20.19 -13.36 -1.30
CA CYS A 149 -20.45 -14.72 -1.78
C CYS A 149 -20.52 -14.72 -3.31
N VAL A 150 -19.35 -14.57 -3.93
CA VAL A 150 -19.23 -14.37 -5.37
C VAL A 150 -19.42 -15.69 -6.14
N PRO A 151 -20.13 -15.67 -7.29
CA PRO A 151 -20.33 -16.87 -8.12
C PRO A 151 -19.05 -17.41 -8.75
N TRP A 152 -18.15 -16.50 -9.14
CA TRP A 152 -16.90 -16.81 -9.80
C TRP A 152 -15.74 -16.25 -8.98
N GLN A 153 -14.81 -17.07 -8.58
CA GLN A 153 -13.69 -16.67 -7.69
C GLN A 153 -12.43 -16.36 -8.51
N HIS A 154 -12.53 -15.48 -9.51
CA HIS A 154 -11.41 -15.03 -10.33
C HIS A 154 -10.90 -13.67 -9.82
N TYR A 155 -10.38 -13.63 -8.59
CA TYR A 155 -9.96 -12.38 -7.95
C TYR A 155 -8.72 -11.75 -8.58
N ASP A 156 -7.87 -12.52 -9.22
CA ASP A 156 -6.76 -12.02 -10.02
C ASP A 156 -7.24 -11.27 -11.26
N ASP A 157 -8.15 -11.85 -12.03
CA ASP A 157 -8.78 -11.18 -13.19
C ASP A 157 -9.61 -9.97 -12.76
N TYR A 158 -10.31 -10.04 -11.62
CA TYR A 158 -11.01 -8.89 -11.07
C TYR A 158 -10.09 -7.69 -10.86
N ILE A 159 -8.93 -7.89 -10.24
CA ILE A 159 -7.97 -6.80 -10.01
C ILE A 159 -7.24 -6.41 -11.29
N ALA A 160 -6.74 -7.39 -12.06
CA ALA A 160 -5.88 -7.12 -13.22
C ALA A 160 -6.64 -6.70 -14.49
N ARG A 161 -7.96 -6.92 -14.55
CA ARG A 161 -8.80 -6.61 -15.73
C ARG A 161 -9.98 -5.73 -15.39
N ASP A 162 -10.90 -6.19 -14.53
CA ASP A 162 -12.18 -5.48 -14.30
C ASP A 162 -11.93 -4.10 -13.66
N ILE A 163 -11.11 -4.04 -12.59
CA ILE A 163 -10.71 -2.78 -11.95
C ILE A 163 -9.96 -1.88 -12.94
N VAL A 164 -9.01 -2.43 -13.68
CA VAL A 164 -8.20 -1.66 -14.65
C VAL A 164 -9.09 -1.01 -15.71
N VAL A 165 -9.97 -1.79 -16.32
CA VAL A 165 -10.88 -1.27 -17.36
C VAL A 165 -11.82 -0.21 -16.80
N HIS A 166 -12.44 -0.49 -15.64
CA HIS A 166 -13.35 0.46 -14.99
C HIS A 166 -12.65 1.80 -14.68
N VAL A 167 -11.46 1.72 -14.07
CA VAL A 167 -10.70 2.91 -13.64
C VAL A 167 -10.23 3.73 -14.85
N ASP A 168 -9.72 3.09 -15.90
CA ASP A 168 -9.25 3.77 -17.09
C ASP A 168 -10.39 4.42 -17.90
N GLN A 169 -11.61 3.87 -17.83
CA GLN A 169 -12.81 4.45 -18.46
C GLN A 169 -13.42 5.60 -17.63
N ARG A 170 -13.35 5.49 -16.31
CA ARG A 170 -14.03 6.38 -15.37
C ARG A 170 -13.21 7.59 -14.99
N TYR A 171 -11.89 7.45 -14.93
CA TYR A 171 -10.96 8.46 -14.40
C TYR A 171 -9.90 8.86 -15.45
N ARG A 172 -9.29 10.01 -15.26
CA ARG A 172 -8.23 10.53 -16.14
C ARG A 172 -6.89 9.87 -15.81
N THR A 173 -6.72 8.66 -16.27
CA THR A 173 -5.50 7.87 -16.08
C THR A 173 -4.57 7.91 -17.30
N TYR A 174 -3.30 7.58 -17.11
CA TYR A 174 -2.43 7.13 -18.19
C TYR A 174 -2.75 5.66 -18.46
N ALA A 175 -3.72 5.33 -19.24
CA ALA A 175 -4.32 4.00 -19.44
C ALA A 175 -3.34 2.93 -19.98
N ASP A 176 -2.17 2.78 -19.33
CA ASP A 176 -1.17 1.77 -19.67
C ASP A 176 -0.48 1.21 -18.40
N GLY A 177 0.10 0.00 -18.54
CA GLY A 177 0.72 -0.71 -17.41
C GLY A 177 1.99 -0.06 -16.86
N ARG A 178 2.69 0.78 -17.64
CA ARG A 178 3.89 1.49 -17.18
C ARG A 178 3.58 2.55 -16.14
N HIS A 179 2.34 3.04 -16.13
CA HIS A 179 1.85 4.03 -15.19
C HIS A 179 0.92 3.43 -14.13
N ARG A 180 1.04 2.11 -13.87
CA ARG A 180 0.24 1.43 -12.85
C ARG A 180 1.12 0.68 -11.86
N GLY A 181 0.96 1.00 -10.57
CA GLY A 181 1.60 0.32 -9.46
C GLY A 181 0.58 -0.38 -8.58
N ILE A 182 1.01 -1.37 -7.83
CA ILE A 182 0.16 -2.11 -6.89
C ILE A 182 0.86 -2.28 -5.55
N ALA A 183 0.14 -2.14 -4.46
CA ALA A 183 0.64 -2.38 -3.11
C ALA A 183 -0.40 -3.09 -2.26
N GLY A 184 0.01 -3.63 -1.14
CA GLY A 184 -0.93 -4.18 -0.17
C GLY A 184 -0.23 -4.66 1.09
N LEU A 185 -1.04 -5.05 2.07
CA LEU A 185 -0.58 -5.59 3.34
C LEU A 185 -1.08 -7.03 3.54
N SER A 186 -0.28 -7.88 4.22
CA SER A 186 -0.68 -9.25 4.58
C SER A 186 -1.17 -10.05 3.35
N MET A 187 -2.43 -10.46 3.32
CA MET A 187 -3.09 -11.05 2.14
C MET A 187 -2.95 -10.14 0.91
N GLY A 188 -3.13 -8.81 1.07
CA GLY A 188 -2.95 -7.84 -0.01
C GLY A 188 -1.49 -7.68 -0.44
N GLY A 189 -0.53 -7.86 0.48
CA GLY A 189 0.90 -7.90 0.18
C GLY A 189 1.26 -9.10 -0.68
N TYR A 190 0.70 -10.28 -0.37
CA TYR A 190 0.75 -11.44 -1.25
C TYR A 190 0.16 -11.11 -2.63
N GLY A 191 -1.08 -10.59 -2.66
CA GLY A 191 -1.77 -10.25 -3.90
C GLY A 191 -0.98 -9.27 -4.77
N ALA A 192 -0.41 -8.22 -4.18
CA ALA A 192 0.36 -7.22 -4.91
C ALA A 192 1.57 -7.84 -5.65
N ILE A 193 2.34 -8.67 -4.95
CA ILE A 193 3.51 -9.35 -5.54
C ILE A 193 3.06 -10.40 -6.58
N ALA A 194 2.09 -11.26 -6.21
CA ALA A 194 1.62 -12.32 -7.10
C ALA A 194 1.04 -11.76 -8.41
N LEU A 195 0.20 -10.71 -8.33
CA LEU A 195 -0.40 -10.07 -9.50
C LEU A 195 0.64 -9.37 -10.38
N ALA A 196 1.61 -8.65 -9.80
CA ALA A 196 2.64 -8.01 -10.60
C ALA A 196 3.51 -9.03 -11.34
N LEU A 197 3.84 -10.17 -10.71
CA LEU A 197 4.61 -11.24 -11.34
C LEU A 197 3.81 -12.00 -12.41
N ALA A 198 2.48 -12.18 -12.21
CA ALA A 198 1.60 -12.87 -13.15
C ALA A 198 1.17 -11.96 -14.31
N TYR A 199 1.01 -10.66 -14.08
CA TYR A 199 0.55 -9.67 -15.05
C TYR A 199 1.55 -8.51 -15.25
N PRO A 200 2.81 -8.78 -15.67
CA PRO A 200 3.88 -7.77 -15.73
C PRO A 200 3.64 -6.68 -16.78
N THR A 201 2.68 -6.86 -17.68
CA THR A 201 2.23 -5.83 -18.63
C THR A 201 1.16 -4.90 -18.05
N VAL A 202 0.57 -5.28 -16.91
CA VAL A 202 -0.47 -4.51 -16.22
C VAL A 202 0.12 -3.66 -15.11
N PHE A 203 1.11 -4.18 -14.36
CA PHE A 203 1.73 -3.51 -13.23
C PHE A 203 3.25 -3.38 -13.43
N ALA A 204 3.75 -2.15 -13.48
CA ALA A 204 5.19 -1.88 -13.59
C ALA A 204 5.94 -1.99 -12.27
N ALA A 205 5.24 -1.90 -11.14
CA ALA A 205 5.84 -1.99 -9.81
C ALA A 205 4.87 -2.57 -8.80
N ALA A 206 5.41 -3.25 -7.79
CA ALA A 206 4.64 -3.76 -6.66
C ALA A 206 5.34 -3.50 -5.33
N ALA A 207 4.54 -3.28 -4.27
CA ALA A 207 5.02 -3.17 -2.90
C ALA A 207 4.21 -4.07 -1.96
N SER A 208 4.92 -4.75 -1.04
CA SER A 208 4.32 -5.65 -0.06
C SER A 208 4.72 -5.25 1.34
N HIS A 209 3.74 -4.97 2.19
CA HIS A 209 3.91 -4.80 3.62
C HIS A 209 3.48 -6.07 4.34
N SER A 210 4.42 -6.76 5.03
CA SER A 210 4.12 -7.99 5.79
C SER A 210 3.38 -9.07 4.99
N GLY A 211 3.67 -9.22 3.70
CA GLY A 211 2.96 -10.15 2.82
C GLY A 211 3.19 -11.63 3.18
N VAL A 212 2.22 -12.47 2.87
CA VAL A 212 2.36 -13.94 2.96
C VAL A 212 3.09 -14.44 1.71
N LEU A 213 4.41 -14.13 1.62
CA LEU A 213 5.18 -14.25 0.36
C LEU A 213 5.81 -15.61 0.11
N SER A 214 5.79 -16.50 1.10
CA SER A 214 6.19 -17.89 0.95
C SER A 214 5.18 -18.80 1.66
N PRO A 215 4.00 -19.00 1.06
CA PRO A 215 2.87 -19.67 1.75
C PRO A 215 3.14 -21.14 2.07
N ARG A 216 4.16 -21.75 1.48
CA ARG A 216 4.56 -23.13 1.79
C ARG A 216 5.71 -23.25 2.77
N TYR A 217 6.29 -22.12 3.22
CA TYR A 217 7.41 -22.14 4.16
C TYR A 217 7.00 -22.68 5.54
N VAL A 218 7.77 -23.64 6.04
CA VAL A 218 7.54 -24.28 7.35
C VAL A 218 8.78 -24.34 8.23
N GLY A 219 9.83 -23.67 7.86
CA GLY A 219 11.04 -23.55 8.67
C GLY A 219 12.34 -23.48 7.86
N PRO A 220 13.44 -23.31 8.56
CA PRO A 220 13.64 -23.10 10.01
C PRO A 220 13.16 -21.73 10.52
N SER A 221 12.94 -21.61 11.83
CA SER A 221 12.63 -20.35 12.50
C SER A 221 13.63 -20.13 13.64
N PRO A 222 14.45 -19.05 13.64
CA PRO A 222 14.56 -18.01 12.59
C PRO A 222 14.94 -18.56 11.22
N PHE A 223 14.68 -17.76 10.17
CA PHE A 223 15.03 -18.14 8.80
C PHE A 223 16.52 -18.50 8.68
N ALA A 224 16.80 -19.64 8.04
CA ALA A 224 18.13 -20.08 7.64
C ALA A 224 18.04 -20.94 6.36
N THR A 225 19.15 -21.08 5.67
CA THR A 225 19.26 -21.91 4.47
C THR A 225 19.83 -23.29 4.78
N PRO A 226 19.33 -24.37 4.14
CA PRO A 226 18.25 -24.40 3.16
C PRO A 226 16.86 -24.22 3.83
N PRO A 227 15.93 -23.49 3.20
CA PRO A 227 14.55 -23.41 3.67
C PRO A 227 13.84 -24.76 3.52
N ARG A 228 12.83 -24.99 4.36
CA ARG A 228 11.96 -26.15 4.28
C ARG A 228 10.54 -25.75 3.94
N TYR A 229 9.97 -26.40 2.96
CA TYR A 229 8.60 -26.18 2.51
C TYR A 229 7.72 -27.36 2.86
N ALA A 230 6.45 -27.09 3.13
CA ALA A 230 5.46 -28.15 3.36
C ALA A 230 5.38 -29.09 2.15
N SER A 231 5.46 -30.38 2.43
CA SER A 231 5.35 -31.46 1.45
C SER A 231 3.95 -32.10 1.45
N THR A 232 3.16 -31.84 2.49
CA THR A 232 1.82 -32.39 2.68
C THR A 232 0.82 -31.31 3.06
N MET A 233 -0.46 -31.56 2.77
CA MET A 233 -1.57 -30.67 3.17
C MET A 233 -1.67 -30.57 4.70
N THR A 234 -1.36 -31.65 5.43
CA THR A 234 -1.37 -31.65 6.90
C THR A 234 -0.32 -30.69 7.49
N GLU A 235 0.85 -30.55 6.86
CA GLU A 235 1.86 -29.57 7.29
C GLU A 235 1.36 -28.14 7.06
N LEU A 236 0.72 -27.86 5.92
CA LEU A 236 0.12 -26.56 5.61
C LEU A 236 -1.00 -26.22 6.61
N GLU A 237 -1.90 -27.15 6.88
CA GLU A 237 -2.96 -26.98 7.85
C GLU A 237 -2.43 -26.64 9.26
N ARG A 238 -1.38 -27.34 9.70
CA ARG A 238 -0.71 -27.03 10.98
C ARG A 238 -0.09 -25.64 11.00
N SER A 239 0.49 -25.20 9.88
CA SER A 239 1.14 -23.90 9.79
C SER A 239 0.12 -22.77 9.85
N TYR A 240 -1.05 -22.95 9.26
CA TYR A 240 -2.06 -21.89 9.15
C TYR A 240 -3.24 -22.04 10.12
N ARG A 241 -3.41 -23.15 10.81
CA ARG A 241 -4.46 -23.38 11.84
C ARG A 241 -5.76 -22.54 11.64
N GLY A 242 -5.89 -21.44 12.37
CA GLY A 242 -7.09 -20.58 12.33
C GLY A 242 -7.35 -19.90 10.97
N LEU A 243 -6.34 -19.81 10.11
CA LEU A 243 -6.48 -19.25 8.76
C LEU A 243 -6.69 -20.32 7.68
N TRP A 244 -6.62 -21.60 8.05
CA TRP A 244 -6.68 -22.70 7.12
C TRP A 244 -7.89 -22.68 6.19
N ARG A 245 -9.07 -22.36 6.74
CA ARG A 245 -10.30 -22.29 5.95
C ARG A 245 -10.22 -21.31 4.77
N TYR A 246 -9.54 -20.17 4.97
CA TYR A 246 -9.39 -19.14 3.94
C TYR A 246 -8.36 -19.53 2.88
N LEU A 247 -7.18 -19.99 3.33
CA LEU A 247 -6.13 -20.36 2.40
C LEU A 247 -6.47 -21.64 1.63
N SER A 248 -7.04 -22.66 2.26
CA SER A 248 -7.41 -23.89 1.56
C SER A 248 -8.51 -23.69 0.53
N ALA A 249 -9.43 -22.73 0.75
CA ALA A 249 -10.42 -22.34 -0.23
C ALA A 249 -9.77 -21.69 -1.47
N ALA A 250 -8.88 -20.72 -1.25
CA ALA A 250 -8.23 -19.97 -2.32
C ALA A 250 -7.13 -20.78 -3.04
N PHE A 251 -6.24 -21.44 -2.29
CA PHE A 251 -5.08 -22.13 -2.86
C PHE A 251 -5.34 -23.58 -3.24
N GLY A 252 -6.45 -24.17 -2.73
CA GLY A 252 -6.80 -25.53 -3.03
C GLY A 252 -6.36 -26.55 -2.00
N ARG A 253 -6.72 -27.81 -2.26
CA ARG A 253 -6.51 -28.93 -1.34
C ARG A 253 -5.43 -29.89 -1.82
N ASP A 254 -4.51 -29.44 -2.64
CA ASP A 254 -3.34 -30.17 -3.09
C ASP A 254 -2.10 -29.28 -3.15
N THR A 255 -0.94 -29.88 -2.98
CA THR A 255 0.33 -29.15 -2.92
C THR A 255 0.71 -28.54 -4.27
N ILE A 256 0.25 -29.07 -5.40
CA ILE A 256 0.55 -28.56 -6.74
C ILE A 256 -0.15 -27.20 -6.93
N ALA A 257 -1.40 -27.09 -6.49
CA ALA A 257 -2.15 -25.85 -6.53
C ALA A 257 -1.47 -24.75 -5.69
N TRP A 258 -0.91 -25.11 -4.53
CA TRP A 258 -0.15 -24.16 -3.70
C TRP A 258 1.16 -23.74 -4.35
N VAL A 259 1.89 -24.65 -4.98
CA VAL A 259 3.08 -24.31 -5.78
C VAL A 259 2.74 -23.33 -6.89
N ALA A 260 1.65 -23.57 -7.60
CA ALA A 260 1.24 -22.72 -8.73
C ALA A 260 0.95 -21.26 -8.33
N ARG A 261 0.61 -21.01 -7.06
CA ARG A 261 0.26 -19.71 -6.48
C ARG A 261 1.37 -19.11 -5.61
N ASP A 262 2.48 -19.83 -5.44
CA ASP A 262 3.60 -19.38 -4.65
C ASP A 262 4.35 -18.24 -5.39
N PRO A 263 4.53 -17.05 -4.78
CA PRO A 263 5.25 -15.94 -5.40
C PRO A 263 6.65 -16.29 -5.92
N ALA A 264 7.36 -17.20 -5.22
CA ALA A 264 8.67 -17.69 -5.67
C ALA A 264 8.57 -18.44 -7.00
N GLU A 265 7.53 -19.24 -7.17
CA GLU A 265 7.30 -19.97 -8.43
C GLU A 265 6.83 -19.03 -9.56
N LEU A 266 5.98 -18.04 -9.24
CA LEU A 266 5.60 -17.00 -10.20
C LEU A 266 6.82 -16.22 -10.70
N ALA A 267 7.76 -15.87 -9.80
CA ALA A 267 9.01 -15.22 -10.17
C ALA A 267 9.87 -16.12 -11.08
N ARG A 268 10.02 -17.41 -10.78
CA ARG A 268 10.76 -18.36 -11.63
C ARG A 268 10.15 -18.46 -13.02
N ARG A 269 8.81 -18.59 -13.13
CA ARG A 269 8.11 -18.66 -14.42
C ARG A 269 8.27 -17.37 -15.23
N MET A 270 8.14 -16.21 -14.59
CA MET A 270 8.35 -14.93 -15.27
C MET A 270 9.78 -14.82 -15.82
N ILE A 271 10.81 -15.19 -15.07
CA ILE A 271 12.21 -15.17 -15.53
C ILE A 271 12.43 -16.19 -16.66
N ALA A 272 11.90 -17.41 -16.54
CA ALA A 272 11.99 -18.43 -17.58
C ALA A 272 11.32 -17.98 -18.90
N ALA A 273 10.14 -17.37 -18.83
CA ALA A 273 9.44 -16.86 -20.01
C ALA A 273 10.23 -15.78 -20.74
N ARG A 274 10.99 -14.94 -20.03
CA ARG A 274 11.87 -13.92 -20.64
C ARG A 274 13.02 -14.52 -21.45
N SER A 275 13.57 -15.62 -21.02
CA SER A 275 14.69 -16.28 -21.70
C SER A 275 14.27 -16.96 -23.01
N THR A 276 12.99 -17.21 -23.22
CA THR A 276 12.45 -17.96 -24.38
C THR A 276 11.78 -17.07 -25.44
N THR A 277 11.45 -15.81 -25.13
CA THR A 277 10.77 -14.90 -26.06
C THR A 277 11.75 -13.93 -26.71
N ALA A 278 11.94 -14.08 -28.02
CA ALA A 278 12.81 -13.22 -28.85
C ALA A 278 12.22 -11.81 -29.12
N MET A 279 10.97 -11.54 -28.76
CA MET A 279 10.29 -10.26 -29.01
C MET A 279 9.66 -9.72 -27.75
N GLY A 280 10.23 -8.62 -27.22
CA GLY A 280 9.56 -7.75 -26.25
C GLY A 280 9.18 -8.41 -24.92
N ALA A 281 10.11 -9.14 -24.31
CA ALA A 281 9.90 -9.67 -22.97
C ALA A 281 9.37 -8.58 -22.03
N ALA A 282 8.24 -8.81 -21.39
CA ALA A 282 7.71 -7.92 -20.35
C ALA A 282 8.83 -7.57 -19.36
N THR A 283 8.95 -6.31 -19.01
CA THR A 283 9.94 -5.87 -18.03
C THR A 283 9.59 -6.49 -16.67
N VAL A 284 10.60 -6.92 -15.91
CA VAL A 284 10.40 -7.34 -14.53
C VAL A 284 9.82 -6.17 -13.74
N PRO A 285 8.69 -6.32 -13.05
CA PRO A 285 8.16 -5.27 -12.20
C PRO A 285 9.20 -4.86 -11.14
N ARG A 286 9.27 -3.58 -10.80
CA ARG A 286 10.06 -3.14 -9.65
C ARG A 286 9.38 -3.61 -8.37
N LEU A 287 10.13 -4.20 -7.45
CA LEU A 287 9.58 -4.79 -6.24
C LEU A 287 10.13 -4.09 -4.99
N LEU A 288 9.25 -3.76 -4.05
CA LEU A 288 9.54 -3.38 -2.67
C LEU A 288 8.88 -4.39 -1.73
N ILE A 289 9.62 -4.88 -0.77
CA ILE A 289 9.14 -5.82 0.25
C ILE A 289 9.60 -5.30 1.59
N ASP A 290 8.68 -5.13 2.53
CA ASP A 290 9.02 -4.87 3.92
C ASP A 290 8.19 -5.73 4.87
N CYS A 291 8.76 -5.99 6.05
CA CYS A 291 8.09 -6.76 7.09
C CYS A 291 8.59 -6.34 8.47
N GLY A 292 7.70 -6.33 9.44
CA GLY A 292 8.08 -6.09 10.82
C GLY A 292 9.00 -7.20 11.36
N ALA A 293 10.02 -6.83 12.12
CA ALA A 293 10.97 -7.81 12.69
C ALA A 293 10.31 -8.80 13.65
N ASP A 294 9.21 -8.38 14.30
CA ASP A 294 8.41 -9.20 15.21
C ASP A 294 7.15 -9.78 14.53
N ASP A 295 7.05 -9.66 13.20
CA ASP A 295 5.90 -10.14 12.43
C ASP A 295 5.91 -11.67 12.29
N THR A 296 4.73 -12.26 12.37
CA THR A 296 4.56 -13.72 12.21
C THR A 296 5.00 -14.23 10.83
N TYR A 297 5.01 -13.38 9.80
CA TYR A 297 5.42 -13.71 8.43
C TYR A 297 6.85 -13.28 8.07
N ILE A 298 7.64 -12.81 9.05
CA ILE A 298 9.01 -12.34 8.76
C ILE A 298 9.87 -13.40 8.06
N ASN A 299 9.80 -14.66 8.48
CA ASN A 299 10.58 -15.73 7.86
C ASN A 299 10.12 -16.05 6.43
N GLN A 300 8.83 -15.89 6.11
CA GLN A 300 8.34 -16.02 4.74
C GLN A 300 8.84 -14.89 3.84
N ASN A 301 8.94 -13.66 4.38
CA ASN A 301 9.49 -12.51 3.65
C ASN A 301 10.99 -12.69 3.41
N ARG A 302 11.74 -13.18 4.40
CA ARG A 302 13.18 -13.54 4.27
C ARG A 302 13.40 -14.62 3.22
N ASP A 303 12.57 -15.65 3.19
CA ASP A 303 12.64 -16.73 2.21
C ASP A 303 12.38 -16.22 0.79
N PHE A 304 11.38 -15.41 0.60
CA PHE A 304 11.09 -14.82 -0.71
C PHE A 304 12.19 -13.85 -1.16
N HIS A 305 12.70 -13.00 -0.26
CA HIS A 305 13.87 -12.15 -0.50
C HIS A 305 15.08 -12.98 -0.97
N HIS A 306 15.39 -14.07 -0.24
CA HIS A 306 16.46 -14.97 -0.62
C HIS A 306 16.25 -15.59 -2.00
N THR A 307 15.02 -16.00 -2.31
CA THR A 307 14.67 -16.54 -3.64
C THR A 307 14.89 -15.51 -4.75
N LEU A 308 14.48 -14.26 -4.55
CA LEU A 308 14.70 -13.19 -5.53
C LEU A 308 16.19 -12.92 -5.78
N LEU A 309 17.01 -12.96 -4.72
CA LEU A 309 18.47 -12.86 -4.86
C LEU A 309 19.05 -14.00 -5.70
N GLN A 310 18.62 -15.24 -5.44
CA GLN A 310 19.05 -16.41 -6.22
C GLN A 310 18.64 -16.31 -7.70
N LEU A 311 17.49 -15.70 -7.98
CA LEU A 311 17.00 -15.49 -9.35
C LEU A 311 17.62 -14.27 -10.05
N GLY A 312 18.45 -13.49 -9.35
CA GLY A 312 19.01 -12.25 -9.88
C GLY A 312 17.96 -11.15 -10.11
N VAL A 313 16.82 -11.21 -9.41
CA VAL A 313 15.76 -10.21 -9.52
C VAL A 313 16.07 -9.03 -8.62
N SER A 314 16.29 -7.85 -9.22
CA SER A 314 16.50 -6.61 -8.47
C SER A 314 15.24 -6.20 -7.72
N HIS A 315 15.36 -5.96 -6.41
CA HIS A 315 14.26 -5.55 -5.55
C HIS A 315 14.79 -4.76 -4.33
N GLN A 316 13.90 -4.04 -3.65
CA GLN A 316 14.16 -3.45 -2.36
C GLN A 316 13.59 -4.37 -1.27
N TYR A 317 14.35 -4.57 -0.20
CA TYR A 317 13.93 -5.33 0.96
C TYR A 317 14.29 -4.60 2.23
N ALA A 318 13.38 -4.54 3.19
CA ALA A 318 13.60 -3.93 4.49
C ALA A 318 12.91 -4.69 5.62
N GLU A 319 13.53 -4.70 6.79
CA GLU A 319 12.94 -5.14 8.05
C GLU A 319 12.98 -3.98 9.03
N TRP A 320 11.82 -3.64 9.59
CA TRP A 320 11.70 -2.56 10.55
C TRP A 320 11.17 -3.07 11.89
N PRO A 321 11.43 -2.41 13.01
CA PRO A 321 10.79 -2.75 14.28
C PRO A 321 9.27 -2.74 14.14
N GLY A 322 8.58 -3.76 14.67
CA GLY A 322 7.13 -3.85 14.65
C GLY A 322 6.62 -5.25 14.30
N ALA A 323 5.31 -5.41 14.43
CA ALA A 323 4.59 -6.66 14.27
C ALA A 323 3.48 -6.54 13.20
N HIS A 324 2.69 -7.60 13.02
CA HIS A 324 1.59 -7.68 12.05
C HIS A 324 0.40 -6.80 12.45
N THR A 325 0.55 -5.48 12.36
CA THR A 325 -0.43 -4.51 12.87
C THR A 325 -0.60 -3.29 11.97
N TRP A 326 -1.76 -2.64 12.07
CA TRP A 326 -2.01 -1.37 11.40
C TRP A 326 -1.02 -0.27 11.79
N GLY A 327 -0.51 -0.27 13.03
CA GLY A 327 0.53 0.68 13.45
C GLY A 327 1.76 0.60 12.57
N TYR A 328 2.25 -0.62 12.31
CA TYR A 328 3.37 -0.87 11.41
C TYR A 328 3.06 -0.41 9.97
N TRP A 329 1.94 -0.84 9.41
CA TRP A 329 1.60 -0.54 8.01
C TRP A 329 1.34 0.95 7.76
N THR A 330 0.73 1.66 8.71
CA THR A 330 0.50 3.11 8.62
C THR A 330 1.83 3.87 8.61
N GLU A 331 2.79 3.46 9.45
CA GLU A 331 4.11 4.09 9.54
C GLU A 331 4.89 3.94 8.23
N HIS A 332 4.80 2.77 7.58
CA HIS A 332 5.58 2.45 6.39
C HIS A 332 4.84 2.68 5.06
N ALA A 333 3.55 3.04 5.07
CA ALA A 333 2.76 3.29 3.85
C ALA A 333 3.39 4.37 2.95
N ALA A 334 3.96 5.43 3.52
CA ALA A 334 4.62 6.49 2.75
C ALA A 334 5.77 5.94 1.87
N GLN A 335 6.51 4.94 2.37
CA GLN A 335 7.61 4.33 1.63
C GLN A 335 7.13 3.63 0.36
N SER A 336 6.04 2.85 0.45
CA SER A 336 5.47 2.18 -0.73
C SER A 336 4.90 3.19 -1.74
N VAL A 337 4.24 4.26 -1.27
CA VAL A 337 3.75 5.34 -2.17
C VAL A 337 4.92 5.97 -2.94
N VAL A 338 5.97 6.40 -2.25
CA VAL A 338 7.15 7.03 -2.88
C VAL A 338 7.83 6.08 -3.85
N PHE A 339 8.01 4.82 -3.46
CA PHE A 339 8.59 3.78 -4.31
C PHE A 339 7.78 3.58 -5.60
N LEU A 340 6.45 3.43 -5.48
CA LEU A 340 5.58 3.24 -6.63
C LEU A 340 5.58 4.48 -7.53
N LEU A 341 5.45 5.68 -6.97
CA LEU A 341 5.49 6.93 -7.75
C LEU A 341 6.81 7.11 -8.51
N ALA A 342 7.94 6.72 -7.91
CA ALA A 342 9.24 6.74 -8.58
C ALA A 342 9.32 5.73 -9.75
N ALA A 343 8.49 4.70 -9.73
CA ALA A 343 8.42 3.69 -10.80
C ALA A 343 7.46 4.09 -11.93
N VAL A 344 6.30 4.70 -11.58
CA VAL A 344 5.17 4.89 -12.51
C VAL A 344 4.77 6.37 -12.70
N GLY A 345 5.34 7.29 -11.93
CA GLY A 345 4.87 8.67 -11.83
C GLY A 345 5.32 9.64 -12.95
N LYS A 346 6.18 9.20 -13.87
CA LYS A 346 6.64 10.07 -14.98
C LYS A 346 6.00 9.61 -16.28
N PRO A 347 5.33 10.53 -17.04
CA PRO A 347 4.85 10.26 -18.37
C PRO A 347 5.97 10.00 -19.37
#